data_44a103ad8ea117e69f40cf55a8673db2
#
_entry.id   44a103ad8ea117e69f40cf55a8673db2
#
_cell.length_a   1.000
_cell.length_b   1.000
_cell.length_c   1.000
_cell.angle_alpha   90.00
_cell.angle_beta   90.00
_cell.angle_gamma   90.00
#
_symmetry.space_group_name_H-M   'P 1'
#
loop_
_entity.id
_entity.type
_entity.pdbx_description
1 polymer ?
#
loop_
_entity_poly.entity_id
_entity_poly.type
_entity_poly.pdbx_seq_one_letter_code
_entity_poly.pdbx_strand_id
1 'polypeptide(L)'
;PIQNTYDFSDLSNMGFAASFTADDVEQEGEQTIIHLTAYDCELFNGPEIENLKAGDILMIDQKEMKVESVEPQSDTWIQINGGLEEDGCDLCKGEDGLYYEMLLESKSYQPVADLTLPLAEDFFFRDSADPEKQEQEYTAEQFLASLQDDVYGFSPNNTTVTAVDGKIAQITRNFMP
;
A
#
# COMPACT_ATOMS: atom_id res chain seq x y z
N PRO A 1 -0.96 10.34 -20.49
CA PRO A 1 -0.41 9.20 -19.77
C PRO A 1 -1.48 8.46 -18.95
N ILE A 2 -1.37 7.15 -18.89
CA ILE A 2 -2.27 6.31 -18.11
C ILE A 2 -1.70 6.25 -16.69
N GLN A 3 -2.51 6.63 -15.69
CA GLN A 3 -2.09 6.68 -14.29
C GLN A 3 -3.28 6.45 -13.36
N ASN A 4 -2.98 6.08 -12.14
CA ASN A 4 -3.96 6.02 -11.06
C ASN A 4 -3.72 7.18 -10.06
N THR A 5 -4.77 7.62 -9.39
CA THR A 5 -4.68 8.69 -8.39
C THR A 5 -5.44 8.28 -7.12
N TYR A 6 -4.92 8.73 -5.98
CA TYR A 6 -5.54 8.56 -4.67
C TYR A 6 -5.89 9.92 -4.10
N ASP A 7 -7.06 10.03 -3.47
CA ASP A 7 -7.51 11.27 -2.83
C ASP A 7 -7.54 11.09 -1.30
N PHE A 8 -6.59 11.72 -0.61
CA PHE A 8 -6.50 11.71 0.85
C PHE A 8 -7.13 12.95 1.50
N SER A 9 -7.86 13.76 0.74
CA SER A 9 -8.58 14.91 1.30
C SER A 9 -9.83 14.50 2.07
N ASP A 10 -10.38 13.32 1.78
CA ASP A 10 -11.55 12.76 2.45
C ASP A 10 -11.18 11.46 3.17
N LEU A 11 -11.07 11.52 4.51
CA LEU A 11 -10.77 10.40 5.37
C LEU A 11 -11.99 9.93 6.17
N SER A 12 -13.19 10.10 5.64
CA SER A 12 -14.43 9.70 6.30
C SER A 12 -14.55 8.17 6.46
N ASN A 13 -14.09 7.43 5.45
CA ASN A 13 -14.01 5.96 5.50
C ASN A 13 -13.08 5.49 4.38
N MET A 14 -11.83 5.17 4.73
CA MET A 14 -10.81 4.85 3.74
C MET A 14 -9.75 3.91 4.30
N GLY A 15 -9.40 2.87 3.52
CA GLY A 15 -8.27 1.99 3.83
C GLY A 15 -7.09 2.27 2.89
N PHE A 16 -5.88 2.29 3.41
CA PHE A 16 -4.68 2.54 2.62
C PHE A 16 -3.44 1.89 3.24
N ALA A 17 -2.45 1.61 2.40
CA ALA A 17 -1.16 1.12 2.86
C ALA A 17 -0.35 2.25 3.50
N ALA A 18 0.40 1.95 4.54
CA ALA A 18 1.10 2.98 5.29
C ALA A 18 2.43 2.48 5.88
N SER A 19 3.29 3.44 6.20
CA SER A 19 4.49 3.19 7.00
C SER A 19 4.59 4.19 8.14
N PHE A 20 5.15 3.76 9.24
CA PHE A 20 5.54 4.59 10.37
C PHE A 20 6.50 3.81 11.25
N THR A 21 7.16 4.50 12.18
CA THR A 21 8.01 3.89 13.21
C THR A 21 7.47 4.21 14.60
N ALA A 22 8.05 3.60 15.62
CA ALA A 22 7.69 3.91 16.99
C ALA A 22 7.91 5.40 17.33
N ASP A 23 8.92 6.03 16.73
CA ASP A 23 9.22 7.45 16.94
C ASP A 23 8.16 8.37 16.33
N ASP A 24 7.34 7.88 15.43
CA ASP A 24 6.26 8.63 14.80
C ASP A 24 4.97 8.64 15.60
N VAL A 25 4.95 7.96 16.74
CA VAL A 25 3.78 7.85 17.60
C VAL A 25 3.96 8.76 18.83
N GLU A 26 3.05 9.71 18.99
CA GLU A 26 3.11 10.71 20.05
C GLU A 26 1.84 10.70 20.90
N GLN A 27 2.01 11.09 22.17
CA GLN A 27 0.89 11.33 23.08
C GLN A 27 0.65 12.83 23.22
N GLU A 28 -0.54 13.30 22.91
CA GLU A 28 -0.99 14.66 23.18
C GLU A 28 -2.16 14.62 24.15
N GLY A 29 -1.89 14.82 25.44
CA GLY A 29 -2.90 14.67 26.49
C GLY A 29 -3.37 13.21 26.58
N GLU A 30 -4.66 12.98 26.41
CA GLU A 30 -5.24 11.64 26.40
C GLU A 30 -5.28 11.02 25.00
N GLN A 31 -4.83 11.74 23.99
CA GLN A 31 -4.92 11.34 22.59
C GLN A 31 -3.58 10.83 22.08
N THR A 32 -3.61 9.69 21.38
CA THR A 32 -2.44 9.16 20.66
C THR A 32 -2.53 9.61 19.22
N ILE A 33 -1.43 10.14 18.69
CA ILE A 33 -1.33 10.65 17.32
C ILE A 33 -0.21 9.92 16.59
N ILE A 34 -0.45 9.53 15.36
CA ILE A 34 0.56 8.90 14.51
C ILE A 34 0.86 9.79 13.30
N HIS A 35 2.16 10.04 13.07
CA HIS A 35 2.68 10.64 11.85
C HIS A 35 3.03 9.50 10.91
N LEU A 36 2.30 9.36 9.81
CA LEU A 36 2.51 8.25 8.90
C LEU A 36 2.63 8.70 7.46
N THR A 37 3.24 7.87 6.63
CA THR A 37 3.26 8.03 5.19
C THR A 37 2.24 7.09 4.59
N ALA A 38 1.34 7.63 3.77
CA ALA A 38 0.36 6.85 3.02
C ALA A 38 0.88 6.55 1.61
N TYR A 39 0.54 5.38 1.10
CA TYR A 39 1.02 4.88 -0.19
C TYR A 39 -0.13 4.53 -1.10
N ASP A 40 0.08 4.80 -2.39
CA ASP A 40 -0.75 4.29 -3.47
C ASP A 40 -0.07 3.04 -4.04
N CYS A 41 -0.79 1.94 -4.11
CA CYS A 41 -0.40 0.82 -4.94
C CYS A 41 -0.83 1.18 -6.35
N GLU A 42 0.12 1.47 -7.24
CA GLU A 42 -0.21 1.88 -8.60
C GLU A 42 -1.08 0.86 -9.29
N LEU A 43 -2.37 1.18 -9.43
CA LEU A 43 -3.37 0.33 -10.05
C LEU A 43 -3.78 0.96 -11.38
N PHE A 44 -3.89 0.13 -12.39
CA PHE A 44 -4.23 0.56 -13.73
C PHE A 44 -5.53 -0.11 -14.18
N ASN A 45 -6.35 0.64 -14.92
CA ASN A 45 -7.59 0.15 -15.49
C ASN A 45 -7.32 -1.02 -16.44
N GLY A 46 -8.04 -2.13 -16.27
CA GLY A 46 -7.85 -3.34 -17.07
C GLY A 46 -7.92 -3.10 -18.58
N PRO A 47 -9.03 -2.53 -19.10
CA PRO A 47 -9.14 -2.24 -20.51
C PRO A 47 -8.05 -1.33 -21.09
N GLU A 48 -7.60 -0.34 -20.32
CA GLU A 48 -6.52 0.56 -20.75
C GLU A 48 -5.20 -0.20 -20.94
N ILE A 49 -4.88 -1.11 -20.01
CA ILE A 49 -3.66 -1.93 -20.10
C ILE A 49 -3.79 -2.97 -21.23
N GLU A 50 -4.94 -3.60 -21.34
CA GLU A 50 -5.17 -4.63 -22.36
C GLU A 50 -5.13 -4.05 -23.79
N ASN A 51 -5.36 -2.75 -23.93
CA ASN A 51 -5.31 -2.03 -25.22
C ASN A 51 -4.00 -1.26 -25.43
N LEU A 52 -3.01 -1.40 -24.54
CA LEU A 52 -1.70 -0.77 -24.73
C LEU A 52 -1.05 -1.23 -26.02
N LYS A 53 -0.38 -0.29 -26.70
CA LYS A 53 0.34 -0.52 -27.94
C LYS A 53 1.60 0.33 -27.98
N ALA A 54 2.51 -0.01 -28.86
CA ALA A 54 3.72 0.77 -29.08
C ALA A 54 3.39 2.23 -29.40
N GLY A 55 4.07 3.15 -28.74
CA GLY A 55 3.85 4.58 -28.83
C GLY A 55 3.04 5.17 -27.69
N ASP A 56 2.30 4.36 -26.92
CA ASP A 56 1.60 4.83 -25.73
C ASP A 56 2.60 5.19 -24.64
N ILE A 57 2.15 6.01 -23.68
CA ILE A 57 2.95 6.39 -22.52
C ILE A 57 2.25 5.90 -21.26
N LEU A 58 2.97 5.13 -20.46
CA LEU A 58 2.51 4.63 -19.18
C LEU A 58 3.23 5.41 -18.07
N MET A 59 2.46 5.96 -17.13
CA MET A 59 3.04 6.55 -15.92
C MET A 59 3.23 5.44 -14.89
N ILE A 60 4.46 5.13 -14.57
CA ILE A 60 4.79 4.08 -13.61
C ILE A 60 5.96 4.54 -12.74
N ASP A 61 5.88 4.28 -11.44
CA ASP A 61 6.88 4.74 -10.46
C ASP A 61 7.11 6.27 -10.55
N GLN A 62 6.04 7.03 -10.82
CA GLN A 62 6.07 8.51 -11.00
C GLN A 62 6.91 8.98 -12.19
N LYS A 63 7.16 8.09 -13.15
CA LYS A 63 7.92 8.39 -14.37
C LYS A 63 7.15 7.99 -15.60
N GLU A 64 7.42 8.68 -16.71
CA GLU A 64 6.87 8.30 -18.00
C GLU A 64 7.68 7.15 -18.58
N MET A 65 7.00 6.07 -18.95
CA MET A 65 7.58 4.96 -19.71
C MET A 65 6.94 4.93 -21.09
N LYS A 66 7.73 5.08 -22.13
CA LYS A 66 7.23 4.91 -23.49
C LYS A 66 7.10 3.42 -23.77
N VAL A 67 5.91 3.00 -24.17
CA VAL A 67 5.64 1.61 -24.53
C VAL A 67 6.24 1.33 -25.91
N GLU A 68 7.14 0.37 -25.99
CA GLU A 68 7.75 -0.09 -27.24
C GLU A 68 7.21 -1.46 -27.63
N SER A 69 6.95 -2.33 -26.65
CA SER A 69 6.37 -3.65 -26.89
C SER A 69 5.44 -4.05 -25.73
N VAL A 70 4.43 -4.84 -26.05
CA VAL A 70 3.50 -5.41 -25.10
C VAL A 70 3.34 -6.89 -25.41
N GLU A 71 3.70 -7.75 -24.47
CA GLU A 71 3.66 -9.21 -24.65
C GLU A 71 2.86 -9.86 -23.54
N PRO A 72 1.59 -10.27 -23.79
CA PRO A 72 0.84 -11.06 -22.83
C PRO A 72 1.52 -12.41 -22.58
N GLN A 73 1.74 -12.74 -21.30
CA GLN A 73 2.32 -14.02 -20.89
C GLN A 73 1.23 -15.00 -20.46
N SER A 74 0.12 -14.47 -19.93
CA SER A 74 -1.06 -15.23 -19.54
C SER A 74 -2.26 -14.29 -19.49
N ASP A 75 -3.42 -14.80 -19.06
CA ASP A 75 -4.62 -13.98 -18.91
C ASP A 75 -4.49 -12.92 -17.81
N THR A 76 -3.49 -13.06 -16.93
CA THR A 76 -3.30 -12.18 -15.79
C THR A 76 -1.91 -11.55 -15.72
N TRP A 77 -1.09 -11.69 -16.75
CA TRP A 77 0.28 -11.21 -16.74
C TRP A 77 0.69 -10.68 -18.11
N ILE A 78 1.16 -9.44 -18.14
CA ILE A 78 1.61 -8.75 -19.37
C ILE A 78 3.01 -8.19 -19.10
N GLN A 79 3.92 -8.39 -20.04
CA GLN A 79 5.24 -7.77 -20.03
C GLN A 79 5.25 -6.54 -20.94
N ILE A 80 5.74 -5.43 -20.40
CA ILE A 80 5.93 -4.18 -21.12
C ILE A 80 7.44 -4.01 -21.34
N ASN A 81 7.83 -3.74 -22.59
CA ASN A 81 9.24 -3.51 -22.97
C ASN A 81 10.17 -4.64 -22.51
N GLY A 82 9.72 -5.89 -22.65
CA GLY A 82 10.51 -7.07 -22.30
C GLY A 82 10.49 -7.46 -20.83
N GLY A 83 9.74 -6.74 -19.99
CA GLY A 83 9.62 -7.04 -18.57
C GLY A 83 10.78 -6.51 -17.73
N LEU A 84 10.82 -6.92 -16.46
CA LEU A 84 11.81 -6.43 -15.49
C LEU A 84 13.26 -6.72 -15.88
N GLU A 85 13.50 -7.80 -16.58
CA GLU A 85 14.87 -8.18 -17.00
C GLU A 85 15.44 -7.29 -18.11
N GLU A 86 14.58 -6.53 -18.80
CA GLU A 86 14.94 -5.73 -19.98
C GLU A 86 14.64 -4.23 -19.79
N ASP A 87 14.66 -3.74 -18.54
CA ASP A 87 14.33 -2.35 -18.20
C ASP A 87 12.86 -1.97 -18.47
N GLY A 88 12.00 -2.96 -18.64
CA GLY A 88 10.55 -2.79 -18.73
C GLY A 88 9.87 -3.06 -17.39
N CYS A 89 8.62 -3.50 -17.47
CA CYS A 89 7.87 -3.88 -16.28
C CYS A 89 6.96 -5.08 -16.54
N ASP A 90 6.63 -5.78 -15.47
CA ASP A 90 5.62 -6.84 -15.47
C ASP A 90 4.37 -6.30 -14.78
N LEU A 91 3.23 -6.39 -15.46
CA LEU A 91 1.93 -6.01 -14.89
C LEU A 91 1.08 -7.25 -14.70
N CYS A 92 0.52 -7.38 -13.49
CA CYS A 92 -0.32 -8.50 -13.12
C CYS A 92 -1.74 -8.03 -12.82
N LYS A 93 -2.73 -8.83 -13.24
CA LYS A 93 -4.15 -8.53 -13.05
C LYS A 93 -4.65 -9.16 -11.76
N GLY A 94 -5.21 -8.35 -10.88
CA GLY A 94 -5.84 -8.81 -9.65
C GLY A 94 -7.27 -9.31 -9.89
N GLU A 95 -7.88 -9.86 -8.85
CA GLU A 95 -9.27 -10.36 -8.89
C GLU A 95 -10.28 -9.25 -9.18
N ASP A 96 -9.94 -8.00 -8.84
CA ASP A 96 -10.77 -6.82 -9.11
C ASP A 96 -10.68 -6.34 -10.57
N GLY A 97 -9.86 -6.99 -11.40
CA GLY A 97 -9.67 -6.62 -12.80
C GLY A 97 -8.68 -5.49 -13.05
N LEU A 98 -8.06 -4.96 -12.00
CA LEU A 98 -7.04 -3.93 -12.10
C LEU A 98 -5.65 -4.55 -12.25
N TYR A 99 -4.77 -3.88 -12.98
CA TYR A 99 -3.37 -4.29 -13.10
C TYR A 99 -2.49 -3.54 -12.11
N TYR A 100 -1.47 -4.20 -11.61
CA TYR A 100 -0.45 -3.61 -10.74
C TYR A 100 0.94 -4.09 -11.18
N GLU A 101 1.96 -3.28 -10.89
CA GLU A 101 3.34 -3.65 -11.17
C GLU A 101 3.83 -4.67 -10.15
N MET A 102 4.41 -5.76 -10.65
CA MET A 102 5.07 -6.75 -9.81
C MET A 102 6.57 -6.49 -9.78
N LEU A 103 7.10 -6.25 -8.59
CA LEU A 103 8.53 -6.24 -8.31
C LEU A 103 8.82 -7.50 -7.51
N LEU A 104 9.33 -8.54 -8.19
CA LEU A 104 9.51 -9.87 -7.61
C LEU A 104 8.13 -10.44 -7.22
N GLU A 105 7.87 -10.64 -5.93
CA GLU A 105 6.60 -11.17 -5.44
C GLU A 105 5.78 -10.13 -4.65
N SER A 106 6.15 -8.86 -4.72
CA SER A 106 5.47 -7.79 -3.99
C SER A 106 4.94 -6.70 -4.92
N LYS A 107 3.85 -6.05 -4.50
CA LYS A 107 3.31 -4.90 -5.20
C LYS A 107 4.25 -3.70 -5.06
N SER A 108 4.29 -2.85 -6.08
CA SER A 108 4.99 -1.57 -6.02
C SER A 108 4.09 -0.53 -5.33
N TYR A 109 4.61 0.12 -4.29
CA TYR A 109 3.91 1.18 -3.56
C TYR A 109 4.64 2.50 -3.70
N GLN A 110 3.88 3.57 -3.94
CA GLN A 110 4.43 4.91 -4.09
C GLN A 110 3.95 5.79 -2.94
N PRO A 111 4.85 6.54 -2.26
CA PRO A 111 4.41 7.46 -1.22
C PRO A 111 3.62 8.62 -1.86
N VAL A 112 2.42 8.86 -1.35
CA VAL A 112 1.52 9.86 -1.92
C VAL A 112 1.08 10.94 -0.93
N ALA A 113 1.19 10.69 0.37
CA ALA A 113 0.82 11.68 1.38
C ALA A 113 1.51 11.41 2.71
N ASP A 114 1.81 12.50 3.43
CA ASP A 114 2.19 12.45 4.84
C ASP A 114 0.98 12.88 5.65
N LEU A 115 0.54 12.03 6.56
CA LEU A 115 -0.66 12.24 7.35
C LEU A 115 -0.34 12.24 8.84
N THR A 116 -1.06 13.08 9.58
CA THR A 116 -0.99 13.13 11.05
C THR A 116 -2.39 12.90 11.57
N LEU A 117 -2.65 11.72 12.13
CA LEU A 117 -3.99 11.29 12.51
C LEU A 117 -4.02 10.78 13.96
N PRO A 118 -5.07 11.12 14.71
CA PRO A 118 -5.28 10.56 16.04
C PRO A 118 -5.92 9.16 15.94
N LEU A 119 -5.73 8.36 16.97
CA LEU A 119 -6.43 7.09 17.11
C LEU A 119 -7.90 7.35 17.51
N ALA A 120 -8.80 6.57 16.92
CA ALA A 120 -10.20 6.58 17.36
C ALA A 120 -10.35 5.98 18.77
N GLU A 121 -11.45 6.29 19.45
CA GLU A 121 -11.71 5.76 20.79
C GLU A 121 -11.83 4.24 20.79
N ASP A 122 -12.37 3.66 19.73
CA ASP A 122 -12.55 2.22 19.55
C ASP A 122 -11.44 1.58 18.71
N PHE A 123 -10.29 2.24 18.62
CA PHE A 123 -9.13 1.75 17.86
C PHE A 123 -8.74 0.34 18.31
N PHE A 124 -8.36 -0.48 17.31
CA PHE A 124 -7.68 -1.73 17.59
C PHE A 124 -6.59 -2.00 16.54
N PHE A 125 -5.59 -2.78 16.94
CA PHE A 125 -4.50 -3.23 16.10
C PHE A 125 -4.61 -4.74 15.93
N ARG A 126 -4.66 -5.20 14.68
CA ARG A 126 -4.71 -6.61 14.33
C ARG A 126 -3.37 -7.01 13.73
N ASP A 127 -2.68 -7.95 14.36
CA ASP A 127 -1.31 -8.30 14.02
C ASP A 127 -1.16 -9.79 13.69
N SER A 128 -0.71 -10.06 12.47
CA SER A 128 -0.39 -11.40 11.97
C SER A 128 1.07 -11.46 11.48
N ALA A 129 1.92 -10.52 11.90
CA ALA A 129 3.30 -10.44 11.41
C ALA A 129 4.16 -11.64 11.84
N ASP A 130 3.89 -12.22 13.01
CA ASP A 130 4.62 -13.38 13.50
C ASP A 130 3.97 -14.67 12.96
N PRO A 131 4.63 -15.40 12.04
CA PRO A 131 4.04 -16.60 11.45
C PRO A 131 3.91 -17.77 12.43
N GLU A 132 4.58 -17.71 13.58
CA GLU A 132 4.52 -18.74 14.60
C GLU A 132 3.37 -18.53 15.58
N LYS A 133 2.70 -17.39 15.51
CA LYS A 133 1.58 -17.03 16.37
C LYS A 133 0.30 -16.89 15.59
N GLN A 134 -0.83 -17.14 16.25
CA GLN A 134 -2.13 -16.79 15.72
C GLN A 134 -2.26 -15.26 15.66
N GLU A 135 -3.17 -14.76 14.83
CA GLU A 135 -3.49 -13.35 14.77
C GLU A 135 -3.82 -12.79 16.16
N GLN A 136 -3.17 -11.70 16.50
CA GLN A 136 -3.36 -11.02 17.78
C GLN A 136 -4.16 -9.74 17.56
N GLU A 137 -5.01 -9.39 18.51
CA GLU A 137 -5.77 -8.16 18.50
C GLU A 137 -5.43 -7.35 19.75
N TYR A 138 -5.04 -6.08 19.56
CA TYR A 138 -4.56 -5.21 20.64
C TYR A 138 -5.42 -3.97 20.74
N THR A 139 -5.68 -3.55 21.99
CA THR A 139 -6.23 -2.21 22.25
C THR A 139 -5.16 -1.14 21.98
N ALA A 140 -5.55 0.14 22.01
CA ALA A 140 -4.59 1.24 21.84
C ALA A 140 -3.43 1.16 22.84
N GLU A 141 -3.73 0.89 24.12
CA GLU A 141 -2.72 0.77 25.17
C GLU A 141 -1.75 -0.40 24.90
N GLN A 142 -2.29 -1.55 24.51
CA GLN A 142 -1.49 -2.73 24.18
C GLN A 142 -0.65 -2.50 22.93
N PHE A 143 -1.20 -1.81 21.93
CA PHE A 143 -0.48 -1.44 20.73
C PHE A 143 0.74 -0.55 21.05
N LEU A 144 0.54 0.48 21.87
CA LEU A 144 1.62 1.36 22.29
C LEU A 144 2.72 0.59 23.04
N ALA A 145 2.35 -0.31 23.92
CA ALA A 145 3.31 -1.14 24.66
C ALA A 145 4.10 -2.06 23.69
N SER A 146 3.45 -2.59 22.66
CA SER A 146 4.08 -3.50 21.70
C SER A 146 5.13 -2.84 20.82
N LEU A 147 5.06 -1.51 20.63
CA LEU A 147 6.00 -0.79 19.76
C LEU A 147 7.44 -0.83 20.27
N GLN A 148 7.65 -0.93 21.58
CA GLN A 148 8.98 -0.90 22.18
C GLN A 148 9.83 -2.12 21.83
N ASP A 149 9.19 -3.26 21.64
CA ASP A 149 9.85 -4.54 21.38
C ASP A 149 9.58 -5.05 19.95
N ASP A 150 9.01 -4.20 19.10
CA ASP A 150 8.64 -4.61 17.75
C ASP A 150 9.87 -4.86 16.88
N VAL A 151 9.89 -5.99 16.19
CA VAL A 151 10.98 -6.39 15.29
C VAL A 151 10.55 -6.44 13.82
N TYR A 152 9.26 -6.30 13.53
CA TYR A 152 8.72 -6.46 12.17
C TYR A 152 8.61 -5.15 11.41
N GLY A 153 8.42 -4.04 12.11
CA GLY A 153 8.20 -2.74 11.50
C GLY A 153 6.84 -2.61 10.81
N PHE A 154 6.56 -1.41 10.35
CA PHE A 154 5.32 -1.05 9.65
C PHE A 154 5.67 -0.45 8.31
N SER A 155 5.41 -1.20 7.26
CA SER A 155 5.72 -0.81 5.87
C SER A 155 4.49 -1.03 4.99
N PRO A 156 4.43 -0.42 3.80
CA PRO A 156 3.24 -0.54 2.96
C PRO A 156 2.95 -1.99 2.53
N ASN A 157 3.97 -2.86 2.50
CA ASN A 157 3.78 -4.26 2.10
C ASN A 157 3.11 -5.11 3.19
N ASN A 158 3.17 -4.70 4.45
CA ASN A 158 2.57 -5.46 5.54
C ASN A 158 1.49 -4.69 6.31
N THR A 159 1.37 -3.37 6.15
CA THR A 159 0.55 -2.53 7.01
C THR A 159 -0.54 -1.81 6.23
N THR A 160 -1.78 -1.97 6.69
CA THR A 160 -2.94 -1.24 6.20
C THR A 160 -3.55 -0.44 7.35
N VAL A 161 -3.85 0.81 7.09
CA VAL A 161 -4.54 1.70 8.03
C VAL A 161 -5.95 1.94 7.53
N THR A 162 -6.93 1.84 8.43
CA THR A 162 -8.32 2.21 8.14
C THR A 162 -8.64 3.48 8.91
N ALA A 163 -8.99 4.55 8.19
CA ALA A 163 -9.40 5.82 8.75
C ALA A 163 -10.93 5.94 8.68
N VAL A 164 -11.53 6.39 9.76
CA VAL A 164 -12.96 6.68 9.86
C VAL A 164 -13.11 8.04 10.54
N ASP A 165 -13.86 8.94 9.93
CA ASP A 165 -14.09 10.30 10.43
C ASP A 165 -12.79 11.06 10.78
N GLY A 166 -11.75 10.88 9.97
CA GLY A 166 -10.46 11.54 10.16
C GLY A 166 -9.59 10.95 11.27
N LYS A 167 -9.95 9.79 11.81
CA LYS A 167 -9.22 9.12 12.87
C LYS A 167 -8.83 7.71 12.46
N ILE A 168 -7.76 7.18 13.01
CA ILE A 168 -7.34 5.80 12.75
C ILE A 168 -8.21 4.86 13.59
N ALA A 169 -9.09 4.13 12.92
CA ALA A 169 -9.97 3.14 13.58
C ALA A 169 -9.31 1.78 13.72
N GLN A 170 -8.45 1.42 12.76
CA GLN A 170 -7.81 0.11 12.74
C GLN A 170 -6.46 0.19 12.04
N ILE A 171 -5.49 -0.55 12.57
CA ILE A 171 -4.26 -0.88 11.86
C ILE A 171 -4.22 -2.40 11.74
N THR A 172 -3.94 -2.89 10.54
CA THR A 172 -3.77 -4.31 10.28
C THR A 172 -2.36 -4.55 9.76
N ARG A 173 -1.65 -5.50 10.35
CA ARG A 173 -0.32 -5.88 9.87
C ARG A 173 -0.30 -7.38 9.58
N ASN A 174 0.19 -7.71 8.39
CA ASN A 174 0.23 -9.09 7.90
C ASN A 174 1.67 -9.62 7.91
N PHE A 175 1.79 -10.93 7.87
CA PHE A 175 3.08 -11.58 7.66
C PHE A 175 3.61 -11.23 6.28
N MET A 176 4.90 -10.90 6.23
CA MET A 176 5.60 -10.60 4.98
C MET A 176 6.74 -11.63 4.85
N PRO A 177 6.64 -12.55 3.86
CA PRO A 177 7.65 -13.60 3.67
C PRO A 177 9.00 -13.08 3.21
#